data_ecfaa46a28dce309e7d3b13d44982a49
#
_entry.id   ecfaa46a28dce309e7d3b13d44982a49
#
_cell.length_a   1.000
_cell.length_b   1.000
_cell.length_c   1.000
_cell.angle_alpha   90.00
_cell.angle_beta   90.00
_cell.angle_gamma   90.00
#
_symmetry.space_group_name_H-M   'P 1'
#
loop_
_entity.id
_entity.type
_entity.pdbx_description
1 polymer ?
#
loop_
_entity_poly.entity_id
_entity_poly.type
_entity_poly.pdbx_seq_one_letter_code
_entity_poly.pdbx_strand_id
1 'polypeptide(L)'
;EIFTDIDDPNLSAETKIKIISIFSKACGPFGMVEGQNRDIKSENIDITLEELDKIHILKTGKLISACVHATCLLKEDLPKNDMKAFIKFAECIGLAFQIKDDILDCTSSTEDLGKPANSDENLKKNTYPKLIGLEESNSRADSLCNEAIQCLNSLPYNTEKLIKLSKFIVERTH
;
A
#
# COMPACT_ATOMS: atom_id res chain seq x y z
N GLU A 1 -0.45 -10.67 20.61
CA GLU A 1 -0.49 -9.97 21.94
C GLU A 1 -1.23 -8.65 21.84
N ILE A 2 -0.83 -7.64 21.05
CA ILE A 2 -1.48 -6.31 21.05
C ILE A 2 -3.01 -6.40 20.91
N PHE A 3 -3.54 -7.19 19.97
CA PHE A 3 -4.98 -7.29 19.74
C PHE A 3 -5.71 -8.21 20.73
N THR A 4 -5.00 -9.12 21.40
CA THR A 4 -5.56 -9.99 22.43
C THR A 4 -5.65 -9.30 23.78
N ASP A 5 -4.74 -8.36 24.05
CA ASP A 5 -4.57 -7.70 25.34
C ASP A 5 -5.38 -6.39 25.46
N ILE A 6 -6.06 -5.98 24.37
CA ILE A 6 -6.98 -4.83 24.43
C ILE A 6 -8.21 -5.22 25.25
N ASP A 7 -8.29 -4.70 26.46
CA ASP A 7 -9.46 -4.82 27.35
C ASP A 7 -10.41 -3.63 27.08
N ASP A 8 -11.05 -3.65 25.92
CA ASP A 8 -12.11 -2.70 25.57
C ASP A 8 -13.44 -3.45 25.52
N PRO A 9 -14.40 -3.09 26.43
CA PRO A 9 -15.69 -3.75 26.49
C PRO A 9 -16.53 -3.57 25.21
N ASN A 10 -16.22 -2.55 24.39
CA ASN A 10 -16.90 -2.31 23.12
C ASN A 10 -16.31 -3.14 21.96
N LEU A 11 -15.19 -3.80 22.17
CA LEU A 11 -14.53 -4.62 21.14
C LEU A 11 -14.83 -6.11 21.35
N SER A 12 -15.79 -6.64 20.60
CA SER A 12 -16.20 -8.04 20.71
C SER A 12 -15.05 -9.00 20.37
N ALA A 13 -15.08 -10.20 20.99
CA ALA A 13 -14.13 -11.27 20.67
C ALA A 13 -14.18 -11.64 19.17
N GLU A 14 -15.35 -11.61 18.56
CA GLU A 14 -15.52 -11.86 17.12
C GLU A 14 -14.79 -10.82 16.27
N THR A 15 -14.89 -9.53 16.62
CA THR A 15 -14.16 -8.44 15.93
C THR A 15 -12.66 -8.58 16.10
N LYS A 16 -12.18 -8.92 17.30
CA LYS A 16 -10.75 -9.21 17.57
C LYS A 16 -10.24 -10.34 16.67
N ILE A 17 -10.98 -11.44 16.57
CA ILE A 17 -10.61 -12.58 15.71
C ILE A 17 -10.58 -12.19 14.23
N LYS A 18 -11.55 -11.40 13.75
CA LYS A 18 -11.56 -10.90 12.37
C LYS A 18 -10.33 -10.04 12.08
N ILE A 19 -9.99 -9.12 12.96
CA ILE A 19 -8.80 -8.25 12.83
C ILE A 19 -7.51 -9.10 12.79
N ILE A 20 -7.34 -10.05 13.72
CA ILE A 20 -6.20 -10.97 13.73
C ILE A 20 -6.11 -11.75 12.42
N SER A 21 -7.23 -12.26 11.91
CA SER A 21 -7.28 -13.00 10.65
C SER A 21 -6.86 -12.12 9.45
N ILE A 22 -7.30 -10.86 9.42
CA ILE A 22 -6.93 -9.90 8.35
C ILE A 22 -5.41 -9.67 8.36
N PHE A 23 -4.81 -9.34 9.50
CA PHE A 23 -3.38 -9.13 9.61
C PHE A 23 -2.56 -10.39 9.35
N SER A 24 -3.00 -11.55 9.85
CA SER A 24 -2.32 -12.82 9.60
C SER A 24 -2.27 -13.16 8.12
N LYS A 25 -3.34 -12.89 7.37
CA LYS A 25 -3.36 -13.08 5.91
C LYS A 25 -2.49 -12.06 5.18
N ALA A 26 -2.53 -10.79 5.62
CA ALA A 26 -1.75 -9.72 4.98
C ALA A 26 -0.24 -9.88 5.21
N CYS A 27 0.19 -10.32 6.38
CA CYS A 27 1.61 -10.56 6.69
C CYS A 27 2.10 -11.95 6.26
N GLY A 28 1.21 -12.91 6.13
CA GLY A 28 1.52 -14.33 5.92
C GLY A 28 1.86 -14.71 4.47
N PRO A 29 1.79 -16.04 4.17
CA PRO A 29 2.19 -16.59 2.87
C PRO A 29 1.26 -16.19 1.70
N PHE A 30 0.12 -15.57 1.99
CA PHE A 30 -0.79 -15.02 0.97
C PHE A 30 -0.70 -13.49 0.83
N GLY A 31 0.26 -12.86 1.51
CA GLY A 31 0.49 -11.42 1.54
C GLY A 31 1.98 -11.08 1.50
N MET A 32 2.45 -10.36 2.51
CA MET A 32 3.80 -9.77 2.54
C MET A 32 4.92 -10.81 2.33
N VAL A 33 4.83 -11.99 2.95
CA VAL A 33 5.86 -13.05 2.81
C VAL A 33 5.94 -13.52 1.35
N GLU A 34 4.81 -13.73 0.68
CA GLU A 34 4.81 -14.09 -0.75
C GLU A 34 5.30 -12.94 -1.63
N GLY A 35 4.91 -11.70 -1.31
CA GLY A 35 5.40 -10.51 -2.02
C GLY A 35 6.93 -10.41 -1.94
N GLN A 36 7.51 -10.58 -0.76
CA GLN A 36 8.95 -10.57 -0.56
C GLN A 36 9.66 -11.74 -1.27
N ASN A 37 9.06 -12.94 -1.23
CA ASN A 37 9.60 -14.11 -1.94
C ASN A 37 9.62 -13.88 -3.46
N ARG A 38 8.58 -13.27 -4.04
CA ARG A 38 8.54 -12.92 -5.47
C ARG A 38 9.54 -11.83 -5.83
N ASP A 39 9.66 -10.80 -4.98
CA ASP A 39 10.62 -9.71 -5.16
C ASP A 39 12.05 -10.27 -5.29
N ILE A 40 12.48 -11.10 -4.33
CA ILE A 40 13.80 -11.74 -4.35
C ILE A 40 13.97 -12.65 -5.58
N LYS A 41 12.96 -13.44 -5.93
CA LYS A 41 13.03 -14.34 -7.09
C LYS A 41 13.05 -13.61 -8.43
N SER A 42 12.58 -12.37 -8.49
CA SER A 42 12.59 -11.54 -9.69
C SER A 42 13.89 -10.76 -9.88
N GLU A 43 14.83 -10.81 -8.93
CA GLU A 43 16.14 -10.19 -9.09
C GLU A 43 16.90 -10.81 -10.25
N ASN A 44 17.49 -9.99 -11.11
CA ASN A 44 18.20 -10.38 -12.33
C ASN A 44 17.34 -11.10 -13.40
N ILE A 45 16.02 -11.02 -13.31
CA ILE A 45 15.07 -11.59 -14.28
C ILE A 45 14.16 -10.45 -14.76
N ASP A 46 13.96 -10.32 -16.05
CA ASP A 46 12.99 -9.36 -16.56
C ASP A 46 11.58 -9.89 -16.32
N ILE A 47 10.74 -9.05 -15.71
CA ILE A 47 9.34 -9.34 -15.41
C ILE A 47 8.40 -8.36 -16.12
N THR A 48 7.14 -8.74 -16.20
CA THR A 48 6.09 -7.85 -16.73
C THR A 48 5.66 -6.80 -15.69
N LEU A 49 5.03 -5.74 -16.16
CA LEU A 49 4.43 -4.72 -15.27
C LEU A 49 3.35 -5.33 -14.36
N GLU A 50 2.58 -6.29 -14.85
CA GLU A 50 1.57 -7.00 -14.06
C GLU A 50 2.20 -7.80 -12.91
N GLU A 51 3.34 -8.43 -13.17
CA GLU A 51 4.09 -9.14 -12.13
C GLU A 51 4.67 -8.19 -11.09
N LEU A 52 5.18 -7.02 -11.50
CA LEU A 52 5.65 -5.98 -10.60
C LEU A 52 4.50 -5.43 -9.73
N ASP A 53 3.34 -5.12 -10.34
CA ASP A 53 2.12 -4.73 -9.62
C ASP A 53 1.79 -5.76 -8.52
N LYS A 54 1.82 -7.04 -8.87
CA LYS A 54 1.51 -8.13 -7.95
C LYS A 54 2.51 -8.22 -6.79
N ILE A 55 3.80 -8.02 -7.06
CA ILE A 55 4.84 -7.98 -6.02
C ILE A 55 4.54 -6.84 -5.05
N HIS A 56 4.33 -5.63 -5.52
CA HIS A 56 4.08 -4.46 -4.70
C HIS A 56 2.77 -4.55 -3.92
N ILE A 57 1.70 -5.04 -4.55
CA ILE A 57 0.41 -5.28 -3.89
C ILE A 57 0.58 -6.28 -2.74
N LEU A 58 1.28 -7.38 -2.96
CA LEU A 58 1.47 -8.39 -1.93
C LEU A 58 2.43 -7.91 -0.82
N LYS A 59 3.58 -7.34 -1.19
CA LYS A 59 4.66 -6.97 -0.27
C LYS A 59 4.25 -5.83 0.67
N THR A 60 3.52 -4.86 0.16
CA THR A 60 3.17 -3.62 0.89
C THR A 60 1.67 -3.33 0.89
N GLY A 61 1.02 -3.40 -0.27
CA GLY A 61 -0.38 -3.01 -0.44
C GLY A 61 -1.33 -3.79 0.45
N LYS A 62 -1.13 -5.09 0.62
CA LYS A 62 -1.98 -5.94 1.48
C LYS A 62 -1.96 -5.52 2.94
N LEU A 63 -0.80 -5.08 3.46
CA LEU A 63 -0.70 -4.63 4.85
C LEU A 63 -1.36 -3.26 5.03
N ILE A 64 -1.17 -2.34 4.10
CA ILE A 64 -1.87 -1.03 4.10
C ILE A 64 -3.39 -1.23 4.06
N SER A 65 -3.87 -2.09 3.16
CA SER A 65 -5.29 -2.44 3.06
C SER A 65 -5.81 -3.11 4.33
N ALA A 66 -5.01 -3.96 4.98
CA ALA A 66 -5.35 -4.60 6.25
C ALA A 66 -5.55 -3.59 7.39
N CYS A 67 -4.72 -2.54 7.47
CA CYS A 67 -4.86 -1.47 8.45
C CYS A 67 -6.21 -0.74 8.29
N VAL A 68 -6.55 -0.37 7.06
CA VAL A 68 -7.82 0.30 6.76
C VAL A 68 -9.01 -0.63 7.02
N HIS A 69 -8.94 -1.89 6.57
CA HIS A 69 -10.01 -2.86 6.77
C HIS A 69 -10.25 -3.12 8.26
N ALA A 70 -9.19 -3.30 9.06
CA ALA A 70 -9.29 -3.48 10.50
C ALA A 70 -9.96 -2.27 11.17
N THR A 71 -9.59 -1.06 10.76
CA THR A 71 -10.21 0.17 11.28
C THR A 71 -11.70 0.23 10.92
N CYS A 72 -12.09 -0.18 9.72
CA CYS A 72 -13.50 -0.25 9.33
C CYS A 72 -14.31 -1.22 10.22
N LEU A 73 -13.72 -2.31 10.70
CA LEU A 73 -14.39 -3.25 11.60
C LEU A 73 -14.64 -2.70 13.01
N LEU A 74 -13.95 -1.62 13.41
CA LEU A 74 -14.18 -0.97 14.69
C LEU A 74 -15.43 -0.08 14.70
N LYS A 75 -15.95 0.26 13.52
CA LYS A 75 -17.18 1.02 13.39
C LYS A 75 -18.35 0.04 13.24
N GLU A 76 -19.17 -0.05 14.30
CA GLU A 76 -20.46 -0.74 14.23
C GLU A 76 -21.31 -0.10 13.12
N ASP A 77 -22.06 -0.90 12.42
CA ASP A 77 -22.99 -0.47 11.36
C ASP A 77 -22.34 0.27 10.16
N LEU A 78 -21.03 0.07 9.90
CA LEU A 78 -20.44 0.60 8.67
C LEU A 78 -21.06 -0.09 7.45
N PRO A 79 -21.70 0.65 6.53
CA PRO A 79 -22.30 0.07 5.33
C PRO A 79 -21.25 -0.71 4.51
N LYS A 80 -21.64 -1.86 3.97
CA LYS A 80 -20.71 -2.69 3.18
C LYS A 80 -20.12 -1.97 1.97
N ASN A 81 -20.87 -1.06 1.36
CA ASN A 81 -20.37 -0.26 0.23
C ASN A 81 -19.33 0.76 0.67
N ASP A 82 -19.51 1.38 1.83
CA ASP A 82 -18.54 2.32 2.38
C ASP A 82 -17.25 1.60 2.76
N MET A 83 -17.35 0.41 3.38
CA MET A 83 -16.19 -0.45 3.64
C MET A 83 -15.44 -0.79 2.35
N LYS A 84 -16.15 -1.16 1.27
CA LYS A 84 -15.50 -1.42 -0.03
C LYS A 84 -14.79 -0.20 -0.58
N ALA A 85 -15.38 1.00 -0.46
CA ALA A 85 -14.75 2.24 -0.90
C ALA A 85 -13.46 2.54 -0.11
N PHE A 86 -13.46 2.36 1.22
CA PHE A 86 -12.25 2.49 2.04
C PHE A 86 -11.17 1.45 1.66
N ILE A 87 -11.56 0.21 1.40
CA ILE A 87 -10.60 -0.83 0.98
C ILE A 87 -10.01 -0.49 -0.38
N LYS A 88 -10.85 -0.07 -1.34
CA LYS A 88 -10.38 0.35 -2.67
C LYS A 88 -9.44 1.54 -2.60
N PHE A 89 -9.76 2.54 -1.76
CA PHE A 89 -8.84 3.64 -1.44
C PHE A 89 -7.47 3.11 -0.99
N ALA A 90 -7.45 2.18 -0.03
CA ALA A 90 -6.21 1.64 0.51
C ALA A 90 -5.40 0.83 -0.51
N GLU A 91 -6.07 0.12 -1.41
CA GLU A 91 -5.42 -0.61 -2.50
C GLU A 91 -4.75 0.34 -3.50
N CYS A 92 -5.45 1.40 -3.92
CA CYS A 92 -4.92 2.40 -4.83
C CYS A 92 -3.72 3.13 -4.22
N ILE A 93 -3.85 3.62 -2.98
CA ILE A 93 -2.79 4.40 -2.36
C ILE A 93 -1.59 3.53 -1.97
N GLY A 94 -1.81 2.26 -1.64
CA GLY A 94 -0.74 1.30 -1.35
C GLY A 94 0.13 1.02 -2.58
N LEU A 95 -0.47 0.92 -3.77
CA LEU A 95 0.28 0.76 -5.01
C LEU A 95 0.97 2.07 -5.42
N ALA A 96 0.27 3.22 -5.32
CA ALA A 96 0.85 4.53 -5.59
C ALA A 96 2.07 4.81 -4.71
N PHE A 97 2.03 4.41 -3.44
CA PHE A 97 3.15 4.52 -2.51
C PHE A 97 4.40 3.77 -3.02
N GLN A 98 4.25 2.55 -3.53
CA GLN A 98 5.36 1.75 -4.02
C GLN A 98 5.90 2.30 -5.36
N ILE A 99 5.02 2.76 -6.26
CA ILE A 99 5.47 3.43 -7.48
C ILE A 99 6.30 4.66 -7.14
N LYS A 100 5.85 5.44 -6.15
CA LYS A 100 6.59 6.63 -5.70
C LYS A 100 7.92 6.27 -5.04
N ASP A 101 7.99 5.17 -4.28
CA ASP A 101 9.27 4.66 -3.74
C ASP A 101 10.25 4.33 -4.85
N ASP A 102 9.81 3.62 -5.89
CA ASP A 102 10.63 3.27 -7.06
C ASP A 102 11.13 4.54 -7.79
N ILE A 103 10.27 5.55 -7.93
CA ILE A 103 10.62 6.85 -8.53
C ILE A 103 11.69 7.55 -7.70
N LEU A 104 11.50 7.62 -6.38
CA LEU A 104 12.42 8.29 -5.48
C LEU A 104 13.78 7.60 -5.42
N ASP A 105 13.83 6.27 -5.49
CA ASP A 105 15.09 5.53 -5.47
C ASP A 105 16.01 5.90 -6.66
N CYS A 106 15.43 6.20 -7.83
CA CYS A 106 16.23 6.59 -9.01
C CYS A 106 16.38 8.09 -9.20
N THR A 107 15.63 8.96 -8.49
CA THR A 107 15.68 10.43 -8.71
C THR A 107 16.29 11.21 -7.56
N SER A 108 16.29 10.66 -6.34
CA SER A 108 16.80 11.38 -5.16
C SER A 108 18.29 11.11 -4.91
N SER A 109 18.95 12.05 -4.25
CA SER A 109 20.35 11.87 -3.82
C SER A 109 20.45 10.90 -2.63
N THR A 110 21.64 10.34 -2.42
CA THR A 110 21.92 9.50 -1.25
C THR A 110 21.69 10.25 0.08
N GLU A 111 21.95 11.54 0.10
CA GLU A 111 21.75 12.39 1.29
C GLU A 111 20.28 12.57 1.63
N ASP A 112 19.41 12.72 0.62
CA ASP A 112 17.97 12.91 0.81
C ASP A 112 17.26 11.62 1.24
N LEU A 113 17.69 10.46 0.73
CA LEU A 113 17.06 9.17 1.00
C LEU A 113 17.47 8.54 2.32
N GLY A 114 18.61 8.93 2.92
CA GLY A 114 19.19 8.25 4.07
C GLY A 114 19.66 6.80 3.79
N LYS A 115 19.62 6.38 2.52
CA LYS A 115 20.16 5.12 1.96
C LYS A 115 20.89 5.44 0.64
N PRO A 116 21.78 4.55 0.13
CA PRO A 116 22.40 4.78 -1.17
C PRO A 116 21.34 4.96 -2.26
N ALA A 117 21.43 6.06 -3.03
CA ALA A 117 20.62 6.26 -4.23
C ALA A 117 20.90 5.14 -5.24
N ASN A 118 19.91 4.82 -6.10
CA ASN A 118 19.98 3.70 -7.05
C ASN A 118 20.27 2.35 -6.38
N SER A 119 19.80 2.16 -5.12
CA SER A 119 20.01 0.90 -4.41
C SER A 119 19.36 -0.27 -5.13
N ASP A 120 18.21 -0.06 -5.75
CA ASP A 120 17.47 -1.07 -6.50
C ASP A 120 18.12 -1.40 -7.85
N GLU A 121 18.75 -0.42 -8.50
CA GLU A 121 19.56 -0.65 -9.70
C GLU A 121 20.80 -1.48 -9.39
N ASN A 122 21.50 -1.19 -8.29
CA ASN A 122 22.65 -1.96 -7.82
C ASN A 122 22.27 -3.42 -7.48
N LEU A 123 21.07 -3.65 -6.99
CA LEU A 123 20.50 -4.96 -6.72
C LEU A 123 19.84 -5.60 -7.97
N LYS A 124 19.86 -4.90 -9.12
CA LYS A 124 19.21 -5.31 -10.38
C LYS A 124 17.74 -5.68 -10.20
N LYS A 125 17.05 -4.93 -9.36
CA LYS A 125 15.62 -5.08 -9.17
C LYS A 125 14.83 -4.55 -10.35
N ASN A 126 13.60 -5.03 -10.45
CA ASN A 126 12.61 -4.49 -11.35
C ASN A 126 11.89 -3.32 -10.66
N THR A 127 11.85 -2.16 -11.30
CA THR A 127 11.18 -0.95 -10.81
C THR A 127 10.29 -0.37 -11.89
N TYR A 128 9.31 0.42 -11.50
CA TYR A 128 8.44 1.10 -12.47
C TYR A 128 9.21 1.96 -13.45
N PRO A 129 10.14 2.86 -13.02
CA PRO A 129 10.92 3.66 -13.97
C PRO A 129 11.73 2.83 -14.97
N LYS A 130 12.23 1.65 -14.56
CA LYS A 130 12.95 0.72 -15.45
C LYS A 130 12.02 0.09 -16.50
N LEU A 131 10.79 -0.27 -16.12
CA LEU A 131 9.87 -0.98 -17.01
C LEU A 131 9.08 -0.05 -17.95
N ILE A 132 8.64 1.10 -17.49
CA ILE A 132 7.75 2.00 -18.24
C ILE A 132 8.27 3.44 -18.37
N GLY A 133 9.43 3.73 -17.81
CA GLY A 133 9.98 5.09 -17.79
C GLY A 133 9.44 5.96 -16.66
N LEU A 134 10.17 7.03 -16.37
CA LEU A 134 9.89 7.91 -15.23
C LEU A 134 8.58 8.69 -15.40
N GLU A 135 8.31 9.21 -16.59
CA GLU A 135 7.11 10.01 -16.88
C GLU A 135 5.83 9.17 -16.70
N GLU A 136 5.79 7.99 -17.29
CA GLU A 136 4.64 7.09 -17.18
C GLU A 136 4.46 6.58 -15.75
N SER A 137 5.55 6.36 -15.01
CA SER A 137 5.51 6.00 -13.59
C SER A 137 4.85 7.09 -12.75
N ASN A 138 5.21 8.36 -12.95
CA ASN A 138 4.55 9.49 -12.27
C ASN A 138 3.07 9.58 -12.65
N SER A 139 2.74 9.50 -13.95
CA SER A 139 1.35 9.53 -14.43
C SER A 139 0.50 8.42 -13.79
N ARG A 140 1.05 7.21 -13.64
CA ARG A 140 0.38 6.09 -13.01
C ARG A 140 0.18 6.30 -11.49
N ALA A 141 1.17 6.83 -10.79
CA ALA A 141 1.05 7.16 -9.37
C ALA A 141 -0.03 8.22 -9.13
N ASP A 142 -0.07 9.27 -9.95
CA ASP A 142 -1.07 10.35 -9.89
C ASP A 142 -2.48 9.82 -10.20
N SER A 143 -2.61 8.95 -11.21
CA SER A 143 -3.88 8.31 -11.55
C SER A 143 -4.45 7.49 -10.39
N LEU A 144 -3.61 6.68 -9.74
CA LEU A 144 -4.00 5.90 -8.57
C LEU A 144 -4.37 6.78 -7.37
N CYS A 145 -3.62 7.87 -7.14
CA CYS A 145 -3.96 8.86 -6.12
C CYS A 145 -5.34 9.49 -6.37
N ASN A 146 -5.62 9.88 -7.62
CA ASN A 146 -6.91 10.45 -8.00
C ASN A 146 -8.05 9.44 -7.82
N GLU A 147 -7.86 8.17 -8.20
CA GLU A 147 -8.83 7.09 -7.96
C GLU A 147 -9.09 6.90 -6.47
N ALA A 148 -8.04 6.89 -5.65
CA ALA A 148 -8.15 6.82 -4.19
C ALA A 148 -8.98 7.98 -3.61
N ILE A 149 -8.73 9.22 -4.07
CA ILE A 149 -9.48 10.41 -3.66
C ILE A 149 -10.94 10.32 -4.10
N GLN A 150 -11.23 9.81 -5.29
CA GLN A 150 -12.61 9.60 -5.74
C GLN A 150 -13.36 8.61 -4.85
N CYS A 151 -12.73 7.52 -4.42
CA CYS A 151 -13.31 6.59 -3.45
C CYS A 151 -13.67 7.30 -2.14
N LEU A 152 -12.79 8.15 -1.62
CA LEU A 152 -13.04 8.90 -0.37
C LEU A 152 -14.14 9.95 -0.53
N ASN A 153 -14.19 10.64 -1.66
CA ASN A 153 -15.21 11.67 -1.93
C ASN A 153 -16.63 11.08 -2.09
N SER A 154 -16.76 9.79 -2.38
CA SER A 154 -18.04 9.09 -2.45
C SER A 154 -18.64 8.79 -1.07
N LEU A 155 -17.87 8.98 0.00
CA LEU A 155 -18.25 8.60 1.36
C LEU A 155 -18.87 9.77 2.13
N PRO A 156 -19.90 9.52 2.98
CA PRO A 156 -20.56 10.55 3.77
C PRO A 156 -19.80 10.92 5.06
N TYR A 157 -18.46 10.74 5.07
CA TYR A 157 -17.60 10.97 6.23
C TYR A 157 -16.61 12.09 5.97
N ASN A 158 -16.04 12.67 7.04
CA ASN A 158 -14.92 13.60 6.90
C ASN A 158 -13.63 12.80 6.57
N THR A 159 -13.26 12.81 5.30
CA THR A 159 -12.08 12.09 4.75
C THR A 159 -10.91 13.04 4.46
N GLU A 160 -10.97 14.30 4.86
CA GLU A 160 -9.98 15.33 4.52
C GLU A 160 -8.54 14.94 4.86
N LYS A 161 -8.34 14.30 6.03
CA LYS A 161 -7.00 13.84 6.46
C LYS A 161 -6.45 12.73 5.55
N LEU A 162 -7.32 11.82 5.11
CA LEU A 162 -6.93 10.74 4.19
C LEU A 162 -6.61 11.30 2.80
N ILE A 163 -7.38 12.28 2.32
CA ILE A 163 -7.10 12.98 1.06
C ILE A 163 -5.75 13.71 1.13
N LYS A 164 -5.46 14.43 2.23
CA LYS A 164 -4.16 15.08 2.43
C LYS A 164 -3.02 14.06 2.45
N LEU A 165 -3.21 12.93 3.14
CA LEU A 165 -2.22 11.84 3.15
C LEU A 165 -1.98 11.26 1.75
N SER A 166 -3.04 11.06 0.96
CA SER A 166 -2.91 10.55 -0.42
C SER A 166 -2.05 11.47 -1.30
N LYS A 167 -2.31 12.78 -1.23
CA LYS A 167 -1.52 13.78 -1.96
C LYS A 167 -0.06 13.79 -1.48
N PHE A 168 0.14 13.81 -0.16
CA PHE A 168 1.49 13.78 0.41
C PHE A 168 2.31 12.57 -0.09
N ILE A 169 1.70 11.38 -0.20
CA ILE A 169 2.37 10.16 -0.66
C ILE A 169 2.94 10.34 -2.07
N VAL A 170 2.21 10.94 -3.01
CA VAL A 170 2.67 11.09 -4.40
C VAL A 170 3.51 12.35 -4.62
N GLU A 171 3.31 13.38 -3.79
CA GLU A 171 4.03 14.66 -3.89
C GLU A 171 5.36 14.68 -3.13
N ARG A 172 5.60 13.73 -2.20
CA ARG A 172 6.83 13.68 -1.40
C ARG A 172 8.09 13.57 -2.27
N THR A 173 9.18 14.16 -1.78
CA THR A 173 10.50 14.21 -2.44
C THR A 173 11.55 13.34 -1.74
N HIS A 174 11.18 12.76 -0.61
CA HIS A 174 12.03 11.89 0.22
C HIS A 174 11.20 10.90 1.04
#